data_ef960b44880a1f1632726e9308006671
#
_entry.id   ef960b44880a1f1632726e9308006671
#
_cell.length_a   1.000
_cell.length_b   1.000
_cell.length_c   1.000
_cell.angle_alpha   90.00
_cell.angle_beta   90.00
_cell.angle_gamma   90.00
#
_symmetry.space_group_name_H-M   'P 1'
#
loop_
_entity.id
_entity.type
_entity.pdbx_description
1 polymer ?
#
loop_
_entity_poly.entity_id
_entity_poly.type
_entity_poly.pdbx_seq_one_letter_code
_entity_poly.pdbx_strand_id
1 'polypeptide(L)'
;MRIALLLLCLPLSACARDCAPQVKDGWIRLMPGGMPMQAGFGRIDNRCPMPATIVSASSPSYGSVELHESRMVGGVSRMRAVPELRIAPDGAAVLQPGGLHLMLMQPTSPLKAGSRVAIEFELKDGRKLFGEFEVRKPGD
;
A
#
# COMPACT_ATOMS: atom_id res chain seq x y z
N MET A 1 26.32 -47.77 34.88
CA MET A 1 25.82 -46.39 34.96
C MET A 1 25.71 -45.88 33.54
N ARG A 2 24.46 -45.87 32.99
CA ARG A 2 24.21 -45.48 31.59
C ARG A 2 23.64 -44.06 31.59
N ILE A 3 24.42 -43.13 31.08
CA ILE A 3 24.00 -41.74 30.92
C ILE A 3 23.23 -41.63 29.61
N ALA A 4 21.92 -41.45 29.70
CA ALA A 4 21.09 -41.17 28.55
C ALA A 4 21.20 -39.65 28.21
N LEU A 5 21.80 -39.36 27.06
CA LEU A 5 21.89 -38.00 26.51
C LEU A 5 20.54 -37.64 25.85
N LEU A 6 19.72 -36.86 26.53
CA LEU A 6 18.51 -36.31 25.94
C LEU A 6 18.89 -35.17 25.00
N LEU A 7 18.77 -35.42 23.69
CA LEU A 7 18.83 -34.34 22.68
C LEU A 7 17.53 -33.54 22.76
N LEU A 8 17.66 -32.34 23.26
CA LEU A 8 16.58 -31.36 23.26
C LEU A 8 16.49 -30.73 21.86
N CYS A 9 15.57 -31.26 21.02
CA CYS A 9 15.20 -30.60 19.75
C CYS A 9 14.38 -29.34 20.06
N LEU A 10 15.00 -28.18 19.94
CA LEU A 10 14.29 -26.90 19.92
C LEU A 10 13.60 -26.71 18.56
N PRO A 11 12.30 -26.44 18.51
CA PRO A 11 11.65 -26.11 17.25
C PRO A 11 12.03 -24.70 16.80
N LEU A 12 12.80 -24.58 15.73
CA LEU A 12 12.99 -23.33 14.97
C LEU A 12 11.77 -23.10 14.08
N SER A 13 10.70 -22.58 14.63
CA SER A 13 9.50 -22.27 13.85
C SER A 13 8.81 -21.01 14.37
N ALA A 14 9.41 -19.85 14.18
CA ALA A 14 8.73 -18.62 14.57
C ALA A 14 8.97 -17.38 13.68
N CYS A 15 9.82 -17.37 12.67
CA CYS A 15 10.17 -16.12 12.00
C CYS A 15 9.41 -15.78 10.70
N ALA A 16 8.60 -16.67 10.15
CA ALA A 16 7.93 -16.41 8.86
C ALA A 16 6.63 -15.63 8.96
N ARG A 17 6.01 -15.52 10.14
CA ARG A 17 4.72 -14.85 10.34
C ARG A 17 4.83 -13.36 10.68
N ASP A 18 5.98 -12.89 11.09
CA ASP A 18 6.19 -11.51 11.55
C ASP A 18 6.67 -10.57 10.45
N CYS A 19 7.02 -11.09 9.28
CA CYS A 19 7.46 -10.27 8.16
C CYS A 19 6.26 -9.68 7.42
N ALA A 20 6.21 -8.35 7.31
CA ALA A 20 5.18 -7.63 6.57
C ALA A 20 5.79 -6.65 5.58
N PRO A 21 5.16 -6.41 4.43
CA PRO A 21 5.52 -5.33 3.53
C PRO A 21 5.46 -3.98 4.24
N GLN A 22 6.21 -3.02 3.73
CA GLN A 22 6.29 -1.66 4.28
C GLN A 22 5.88 -0.62 3.25
N VAL A 23 5.02 0.31 3.66
CA VAL A 23 4.63 1.48 2.88
C VAL A 23 5.68 2.57 3.09
N LYS A 24 6.21 3.13 1.99
CA LYS A 24 7.25 4.16 2.00
C LYS A 24 6.92 5.28 1.03
N ASP A 25 7.45 6.46 1.33
CA ASP A 25 7.41 7.63 0.46
C ASP A 25 6.00 8.00 -0.02
N GLY A 26 5.00 7.81 0.86
CA GLY A 26 3.61 8.09 0.54
C GLY A 26 3.32 9.58 0.42
N TRP A 27 2.64 9.97 -0.66
CA TRP A 27 2.18 11.35 -0.83
C TRP A 27 0.87 11.40 -1.61
N ILE A 28 0.10 12.46 -1.38
CA ILE A 28 -1.19 12.71 -2.01
C ILE A 28 -1.11 14.02 -2.76
N ARG A 29 -1.47 13.98 -4.04
CA ARG A 29 -1.54 15.18 -4.86
C ARG A 29 -2.90 15.85 -4.71
N LEU A 30 -2.91 17.07 -4.19
CA LEU A 30 -4.09 17.91 -4.19
C LEU A 30 -4.50 18.23 -5.63
N MET A 31 -5.76 18.07 -5.91
CA MET A 31 -6.33 18.47 -7.19
C MET A 31 -6.84 19.92 -7.11
N PRO A 32 -6.60 20.73 -8.15
CA PRO A 32 -7.11 22.10 -8.16
C PRO A 32 -8.64 22.15 -8.17
N GLY A 33 -9.21 23.23 -7.63
CA GLY A 33 -10.65 23.50 -7.71
C GLY A 33 -11.52 22.68 -6.76
N GLY A 34 -10.96 22.08 -5.69
CA GLY A 34 -11.75 21.36 -4.69
C GLY A 34 -12.44 20.12 -5.22
N MET A 35 -11.82 19.43 -6.19
CA MET A 35 -12.36 18.18 -6.73
C MET A 35 -12.57 17.14 -5.63
N PRO A 36 -13.66 16.33 -5.70
CA PRO A 36 -13.98 15.34 -4.68
C PRO A 36 -13.11 14.08 -4.75
N MET A 37 -12.04 14.11 -5.52
CA MET A 37 -11.09 13.00 -5.68
C MET A 37 -9.64 13.51 -5.71
N GLN A 38 -8.73 12.68 -5.23
CA GLN A 38 -7.31 12.93 -5.22
C GLN A 38 -6.55 11.65 -5.57
N ALA A 39 -5.31 11.80 -6.00
CA ALA A 39 -4.45 10.66 -6.32
C ALA A 39 -3.35 10.51 -5.26
N GLY A 40 -3.13 9.26 -4.84
CA GLY A 40 -2.08 8.89 -3.90
C GLY A 40 -1.01 8.04 -4.55
N PHE A 41 0.24 8.30 -4.16
CA PHE A 41 1.44 7.68 -4.71
C PHE A 41 2.38 7.28 -3.59
N GLY A 42 3.34 6.45 -3.91
CA GLY A 42 4.32 5.95 -2.96
C GLY A 42 4.87 4.60 -3.37
N ARG A 43 5.35 3.85 -2.40
CA ARG A 43 5.98 2.57 -2.65
C ARG A 43 5.59 1.58 -1.56
N ILE A 44 5.35 0.34 -1.93
CA ILE A 44 5.12 -0.76 -0.99
C ILE A 44 6.19 -1.82 -1.24
N ASP A 45 7.14 -1.92 -0.32
CA ASP A 45 8.25 -2.86 -0.40
C ASP A 45 7.90 -4.15 0.31
N ASN A 46 8.01 -5.27 -0.39
CA ASN A 46 7.92 -6.60 0.21
C ASN A 46 9.30 -7.24 0.29
N ARG A 47 9.96 -7.12 1.42
CA ARG A 47 11.26 -7.75 1.69
C ARG A 47 11.13 -9.15 2.28
N CYS A 48 9.90 -9.64 2.37
CA CYS A 48 9.63 -10.97 2.92
C CYS A 48 9.88 -12.07 1.88
N PRO A 49 10.17 -13.31 2.32
CA PRO A 49 10.37 -14.45 1.43
C PRO A 49 9.08 -14.97 0.78
N MET A 50 7.91 -14.45 1.21
CA MET A 50 6.60 -14.81 0.69
C MET A 50 6.00 -13.66 -0.11
N PRO A 51 5.20 -13.93 -1.16
CA PRO A 51 4.43 -12.90 -1.83
C PRO A 51 3.39 -12.29 -0.89
N ALA A 52 3.04 -11.04 -1.11
CA ALA A 52 1.96 -10.36 -0.42
C ALA A 52 0.94 -9.85 -1.45
N THR A 53 -0.35 -10.01 -1.16
CA THR A 53 -1.41 -9.53 -2.05
C THR A 53 -2.27 -8.54 -1.30
N ILE A 54 -2.37 -7.31 -1.82
CA ILE A 54 -3.24 -6.27 -1.30
C ILE A 54 -4.61 -6.44 -1.94
N VAL A 55 -5.66 -6.48 -1.11
CA VAL A 55 -7.04 -6.68 -1.55
C VAL A 55 -7.94 -5.48 -1.29
N SER A 56 -7.54 -4.56 -0.41
CA SER A 56 -8.29 -3.32 -0.17
C SER A 56 -7.41 -2.23 0.42
N ALA A 57 -7.90 -1.00 0.35
CA ALA A 57 -7.32 0.16 1.01
C ALA A 57 -8.43 1.02 1.59
N SER A 58 -8.13 1.71 2.69
CA SER A 58 -9.06 2.62 3.36
C SER A 58 -8.34 3.73 4.10
N SER A 59 -9.05 4.79 4.41
CA SER A 59 -8.53 5.90 5.20
C SER A 59 -9.68 6.59 5.95
N PRO A 60 -9.50 7.01 7.21
CA PRO A 60 -10.48 7.81 7.91
C PRO A 60 -10.68 9.21 7.30
N SER A 61 -9.75 9.66 6.47
CA SER A 61 -9.79 10.97 5.81
C SER A 61 -10.57 10.95 4.49
N TYR A 62 -11.03 9.79 4.02
CA TYR A 62 -11.75 9.64 2.75
C TYR A 62 -12.93 8.68 2.87
N GLY A 63 -13.95 8.90 2.06
CA GLY A 63 -15.09 7.99 1.97
C GLY A 63 -14.73 6.66 1.33
N SER A 64 -13.82 6.65 0.36
CA SER A 64 -13.28 5.43 -0.24
C SER A 64 -11.86 5.62 -0.77
N VAL A 65 -11.10 4.54 -0.78
CA VAL A 65 -9.75 4.45 -1.34
C VAL A 65 -9.67 3.20 -2.20
N GLU A 66 -9.27 3.35 -3.45
CA GLU A 66 -9.17 2.25 -4.40
C GLU A 66 -7.79 2.25 -5.08
N LEU A 67 -7.30 1.07 -5.41
CA LEU A 67 -6.15 0.89 -6.30
C LEU A 67 -6.60 0.96 -7.75
N HIS A 68 -5.96 1.80 -8.52
CA HIS A 68 -6.19 1.99 -9.95
C HIS A 68 -4.87 1.91 -10.72
N GLU A 69 -4.97 1.63 -11.99
CA GLU A 69 -3.85 1.63 -12.93
C GLU A 69 -4.22 2.41 -14.18
N SER A 70 -3.37 3.35 -14.55
CA SER A 70 -3.47 4.05 -15.84
C SER A 70 -2.62 3.36 -16.89
N ARG A 71 -3.16 3.21 -18.10
CA ARG A 71 -2.46 2.67 -19.27
C ARG A 71 -2.76 3.50 -20.50
N MET A 72 -1.78 3.59 -21.40
CA MET A 72 -2.00 4.11 -22.75
C MET A 72 -2.51 3.00 -23.66
N VAL A 73 -3.69 3.18 -24.24
CA VAL A 73 -4.31 2.25 -25.19
C VAL A 73 -4.69 3.03 -26.44
N GLY A 74 -4.01 2.77 -27.56
CA GLY A 74 -4.27 3.47 -28.82
C GLY A 74 -4.11 5.00 -28.72
N GLY A 75 -3.15 5.49 -27.95
CA GLY A 75 -2.90 6.92 -27.73
C GLY A 75 -3.84 7.58 -26.71
N VAL A 76 -4.73 6.82 -26.07
CA VAL A 76 -5.67 7.33 -25.07
C VAL A 76 -5.30 6.75 -23.69
N SER A 77 -5.23 7.63 -22.68
CA SER A 77 -5.05 7.21 -21.30
C SER A 77 -6.34 6.57 -20.77
N ARG A 78 -6.25 5.33 -20.32
CA ARG A 78 -7.36 4.60 -19.71
C ARG A 78 -6.99 4.18 -18.28
N MET A 79 -7.98 4.25 -17.41
CA MET A 79 -7.85 3.91 -15.99
C MET A 79 -8.73 2.70 -15.68
N ARG A 80 -8.22 1.77 -14.89
CA ARG A 80 -8.98 0.61 -14.43
C ARG A 80 -8.72 0.36 -12.94
N ALA A 81 -9.70 -0.20 -12.25
CA ALA A 81 -9.54 -0.67 -10.89
C ALA A 81 -8.65 -1.93 -10.84
N VAL A 82 -7.83 -2.04 -9.81
CA VAL A 82 -6.98 -3.19 -9.52
C VAL A 82 -7.47 -3.83 -8.22
N PRO A 83 -8.35 -4.84 -8.28
CA PRO A 83 -8.96 -5.43 -7.08
C PRO A 83 -7.96 -6.23 -6.23
N GLU A 84 -6.93 -6.77 -6.84
CA GLU A 84 -5.85 -7.50 -6.16
C GLU A 84 -4.51 -7.07 -6.73
N LEU A 85 -3.60 -6.67 -5.84
CA LEU A 85 -2.23 -6.31 -6.18
C LEU A 85 -1.26 -7.28 -5.53
N ARG A 86 -0.70 -8.19 -6.31
CA ARG A 86 0.33 -9.13 -5.83
C ARG A 86 1.71 -8.48 -5.91
N ILE A 87 2.43 -8.53 -4.80
CA ILE A 87 3.83 -8.09 -4.69
C ILE A 87 4.70 -9.33 -4.46
N ALA A 88 5.61 -9.59 -5.38
CA ALA A 88 6.51 -10.75 -5.32
C ALA A 88 7.42 -10.68 -4.07
N PRO A 89 7.96 -11.84 -3.61
CA PRO A 89 9.04 -11.84 -2.61
C PRO A 89 10.19 -10.94 -3.07
N ASP A 90 10.75 -10.16 -2.16
CA ASP A 90 11.81 -9.17 -2.45
C ASP A 90 11.46 -8.16 -3.55
N GLY A 91 10.17 -8.00 -3.82
CA GLY A 91 9.63 -7.08 -4.81
C GLY A 91 9.05 -5.81 -4.19
N ALA A 92 8.57 -4.94 -5.07
CA ALA A 92 7.90 -3.71 -4.68
C ALA A 92 6.76 -3.37 -5.64
N ALA A 93 5.71 -2.74 -5.11
CA ALA A 93 4.73 -2.03 -5.90
C ALA A 93 5.06 -0.55 -5.88
N VAL A 94 5.24 0.05 -7.06
CA VAL A 94 5.50 1.47 -7.20
C VAL A 94 4.23 2.16 -7.66
N LEU A 95 3.70 3.04 -6.81
CA LEU A 95 2.55 3.88 -7.10
C LEU A 95 3.07 5.22 -7.61
N GLN A 96 2.79 5.53 -8.86
CA GLN A 96 3.36 6.72 -9.53
C GLN A 96 2.39 7.31 -10.55
N PRO A 97 2.50 8.61 -10.84
CA PRO A 97 1.71 9.24 -11.90
C PRO A 97 1.86 8.51 -13.24
N GLY A 98 0.72 8.27 -13.90
CA GLY A 98 0.69 7.56 -15.17
C GLY A 98 0.76 6.03 -15.08
N GLY A 99 0.82 5.49 -13.89
CA GLY A 99 0.86 4.05 -13.63
C GLY A 99 -0.15 3.63 -12.55
N LEU A 100 0.29 2.71 -11.70
CA LEU A 100 -0.46 2.28 -10.53
C LEU A 100 -0.57 3.44 -9.54
N HIS A 101 -1.75 3.65 -8.94
CA HIS A 101 -1.98 4.74 -7.97
C HIS A 101 -3.18 4.44 -7.08
N LEU A 102 -3.29 5.20 -6.00
CA LEU A 102 -4.50 5.25 -5.18
C LEU A 102 -5.44 6.31 -5.71
N MET A 103 -6.70 5.96 -5.85
CA MET A 103 -7.79 6.90 -6.06
C MET A 103 -8.48 7.13 -4.72
N LEU A 104 -8.38 8.36 -4.22
CA LEU A 104 -8.87 8.78 -2.91
C LEU A 104 -10.12 9.64 -3.15
N MET A 105 -11.28 9.14 -2.74
CA MET A 105 -12.56 9.77 -3.06
C MET A 105 -13.27 10.26 -1.81
N GLN A 106 -14.03 11.35 -1.96
CA GLN A 106 -14.87 11.93 -0.92
C GLN A 106 -14.06 12.25 0.36
N PRO A 107 -13.15 13.23 0.33
CA PRO A 107 -12.46 13.68 1.52
C PRO A 107 -13.47 14.09 2.60
N THR A 108 -13.26 13.62 3.82
CA THR A 108 -14.16 13.88 4.97
C THR A 108 -14.02 15.30 5.52
N SER A 109 -12.91 15.96 5.21
CA SER A 109 -12.63 17.35 5.54
C SER A 109 -11.65 17.95 4.53
N PRO A 110 -11.58 19.29 4.41
CA PRO A 110 -10.59 19.93 3.55
C PRO A 110 -9.16 19.56 3.97
N LEU A 111 -8.34 19.14 3.00
CA LEU A 111 -6.94 18.81 3.22
C LEU A 111 -6.05 19.97 2.79
N LYS A 112 -4.98 20.18 3.56
CA LYS A 112 -3.98 21.22 3.29
C LYS A 112 -2.64 20.56 2.93
N ALA A 113 -1.86 21.21 2.09
CA ALA A 113 -0.47 20.81 1.84
C ALA A 113 0.31 20.75 3.15
N GLY A 114 1.11 19.70 3.31
CA GLY A 114 1.84 19.39 4.54
C GLY A 114 1.07 18.54 5.54
N SER A 115 -0.25 18.38 5.38
CA SER A 115 -1.02 17.46 6.22
C SER A 115 -0.58 16.02 5.99
N ARG A 116 -0.77 15.18 7.03
CA ARG A 116 -0.48 13.76 6.96
C ARG A 116 -1.76 12.95 7.04
N VAL A 117 -1.86 11.96 6.17
CA VAL A 117 -3.04 11.12 6.03
C VAL A 117 -2.61 9.67 6.26
N ALA A 118 -3.30 8.98 7.16
CA ALA A 118 -3.13 7.56 7.37
C ALA A 118 -3.93 6.78 6.32
N ILE A 119 -3.28 5.82 5.66
CA ILE A 119 -3.92 4.87 4.74
C ILE A 119 -3.61 3.47 5.24
N GLU A 120 -4.66 2.66 5.38
CA GLU A 120 -4.58 1.26 5.73
C GLU A 120 -4.74 0.41 4.48
N PHE A 121 -3.88 -0.57 4.30
CA PHE A 121 -3.99 -1.60 3.28
C PHE A 121 -4.29 -2.94 3.94
N GLU A 122 -5.21 -3.69 3.39
CA GLU A 122 -5.49 -5.05 3.85
C GLU A 122 -4.85 -6.07 2.91
N LEU A 123 -4.14 -7.02 3.47
CA LEU A 123 -3.58 -8.15 2.76
C LEU A 123 -4.59 -9.28 2.67
N LYS A 124 -4.47 -10.11 1.65
CA LYS A 124 -5.36 -11.27 1.43
C LYS A 124 -5.37 -12.26 2.60
N ASP A 125 -4.29 -12.32 3.38
CA ASP A 125 -4.20 -13.13 4.61
C ASP A 125 -4.83 -12.46 5.84
N GLY A 126 -5.44 -11.28 5.69
CA GLY A 126 -6.11 -10.52 6.75
C GLY A 126 -5.22 -9.55 7.53
N ARG A 127 -3.91 -9.57 7.31
CA ARG A 127 -3.02 -8.59 7.94
C ARG A 127 -3.21 -7.21 7.34
N LYS A 128 -2.88 -6.19 8.13
CA LYS A 128 -3.02 -4.79 7.74
C LYS A 128 -1.67 -4.09 7.72
N LEU A 129 -1.48 -3.25 6.70
CA LEU A 129 -0.33 -2.35 6.59
C LEU A 129 -0.81 -0.93 6.75
N PHE A 130 -0.02 -0.10 7.42
CA PHE A 130 -0.30 1.32 7.57
C PHE A 130 0.76 2.14 6.87
N GLY A 131 0.31 3.12 6.10
CA GLY A 131 1.17 4.11 5.47
C GLY A 131 0.75 5.51 5.90
N GLU A 132 1.74 6.39 6.05
CA GLU A 132 1.53 7.81 6.27
C GLU A 132 1.85 8.55 4.97
N PHE A 133 0.89 9.33 4.49
CA PHE A 133 0.95 10.02 3.20
C PHE A 133 0.95 11.52 3.42
N GLU A 134 1.95 12.21 2.87
CA GLU A 134 2.04 13.66 2.93
C GLU A 134 1.23 14.30 1.80
N VAL A 135 0.39 15.26 2.15
CA VAL A 135 -0.39 16.02 1.17
C VAL A 135 0.49 17.08 0.52
N ARG A 136 0.54 17.10 -0.81
CA ARG A 136 1.37 18.03 -1.61
C ARG A 136 0.53 18.82 -2.59
N LYS A 137 0.99 20.03 -2.91
CA LYS A 137 0.40 20.86 -3.97
C LYS A 137 0.67 20.26 -5.35
N PRO A 138 -0.15 20.58 -6.35
CA PRO A 138 0.17 20.25 -7.73
C PRO A 138 1.52 20.86 -8.13
N GLY A 139 2.43 20.03 -8.65
CA GLY A 139 3.74 20.47 -9.11
C GLY A 139 4.88 20.47 -8.07
N ASP A 140 4.60 20.05 -6.84
CA ASP A 140 5.64 19.82 -5.82
C ASP A 140 6.29 18.44 -6.01
#